data_a34057b4c111c01992016689d03fdc8d
#
_entry.id   a34057b4c111c01992016689d03fdc8d
#
_cell.length_a   1.000
_cell.length_b   1.000
_cell.length_c   1.000
_cell.angle_alpha   90.00
_cell.angle_beta   90.00
_cell.angle_gamma   90.00
#
_symmetry.space_group_name_H-M   'P 1'
#
loop_
_entity.id
_entity.type
_entity.pdbx_description
1 polymer ?
#
loop_
_entity_poly.entity_id
_entity_poly.type
_entity_poly.pdbx_seq_one_letter_code
_entity_poly.pdbx_strand_id
1 'polypeptide(L)'
;MPPQHRQAAITLDARSMSPATKTEQIVDAFDKLTMGAVLEIVAENDPRSLRNEMAQLRPGKFSWDSRNLGSNRWTIRLERIDENADGELFLQHVPSFSPGKASTLKDLSTQMSERSFKAGETIFDEGEMWPYLGIVRSGKVIYTLLSPDGKTHTLGERLTHDTLNESGCFDSGGATTRAEALTDAVVVTLPSEAIMHACRNDAELAVGFLIASSQARRRSIDTIADLAFAHVLQRVAKFLLGYARTSVGMTRGLPGVENLSQAQIAAAAGTVRDMAARALLRLKNAGAVDLDRGRVKAIDRARLEAFASNVQAPPV
;
A
#
# COMPACT_ATOMS: atom_id res chain seq x y z
N MET A 1 -38.50 -3.69 7.02
CA MET A 1 -37.93 -4.75 6.19
C MET A 1 -37.33 -5.79 7.12
N PRO A 2 -37.57 -7.09 6.93
CA PRO A 2 -37.02 -8.13 7.79
C PRO A 2 -35.50 -8.24 7.58
N PRO A 3 -34.73 -8.65 8.60
CA PRO A 3 -33.28 -8.75 8.50
C PRO A 3 -32.93 -9.87 7.51
N GLN A 4 -32.15 -9.49 6.48
CA GLN A 4 -31.59 -10.42 5.52
C GLN A 4 -30.72 -11.46 6.27
N HIS A 5 -30.87 -12.71 5.90
CA HIS A 5 -30.22 -13.88 6.44
C HIS A 5 -28.70 -13.66 6.62
N ARG A 6 -28.27 -13.55 7.87
CA ARG A 6 -26.84 -13.71 8.22
C ARG A 6 -26.50 -15.17 7.89
N GLN A 7 -25.83 -15.40 6.78
CA GLN A 7 -25.16 -16.68 6.55
C GLN A 7 -24.17 -16.93 7.69
N ALA A 8 -24.10 -18.18 8.15
CA ALA A 8 -23.23 -18.57 9.25
C ALA A 8 -21.78 -18.24 8.91
N ALA A 9 -21.10 -17.50 9.79
CA ALA A 9 -19.69 -17.20 9.64
C ALA A 9 -18.87 -18.48 9.84
N ILE A 10 -17.96 -18.77 8.93
CA ILE A 10 -16.95 -19.83 9.12
C ILE A 10 -15.84 -19.23 9.97
N THR A 11 -15.51 -19.84 11.11
CA THR A 11 -14.43 -19.35 11.99
C THR A 11 -13.17 -20.17 11.78
N LEU A 12 -12.03 -19.47 11.61
CA LEU A 12 -10.70 -20.04 11.40
C LEU A 12 -9.74 -19.54 12.50
N ASP A 13 -9.18 -20.44 13.26
CA ASP A 13 -8.15 -20.07 14.26
C ASP A 13 -6.75 -20.14 13.64
N ALA A 14 -6.23 -18.96 13.25
CA ALA A 14 -4.94 -18.82 12.61
C ALA A 14 -3.74 -18.76 13.59
N ARG A 15 -4.00 -18.83 14.91
CA ARG A 15 -2.93 -18.83 15.93
C ARG A 15 -2.13 -20.11 15.95
N SER A 16 -2.79 -21.24 15.67
CA SER A 16 -2.18 -22.57 15.61
C SER A 16 -1.56 -22.93 14.26
N MET A 17 -1.66 -22.04 13.26
CA MET A 17 -1.19 -22.31 11.90
C MET A 17 0.31 -22.03 11.75
N SER A 18 0.99 -22.87 10.97
CA SER A 18 2.38 -22.62 10.57
C SER A 18 2.47 -21.33 9.74
N PRO A 19 3.42 -20.42 10.03
CA PRO A 19 3.62 -19.21 9.24
C PRO A 19 3.78 -19.45 7.73
N ALA A 20 4.38 -20.60 7.36
CA ALA A 20 4.64 -20.95 5.96
C ALA A 20 3.37 -21.31 5.16
N THR A 21 2.30 -21.78 5.81
CA THR A 21 1.08 -22.26 5.16
C THR A 21 -0.15 -21.44 5.52
N LYS A 22 -0.01 -20.50 6.46
CA LYS A 22 -1.11 -19.72 7.02
C LYS A 22 -1.92 -18.98 5.95
N THR A 23 -1.27 -18.21 5.09
CA THR A 23 -1.92 -17.43 4.05
C THR A 23 -2.60 -18.34 3.03
N GLU A 24 -1.95 -19.43 2.62
CA GLU A 24 -2.51 -20.40 1.68
C GLU A 24 -3.80 -21.02 2.23
N GLN A 25 -3.80 -21.43 3.50
CA GLN A 25 -5.00 -22.00 4.15
C GLN A 25 -6.13 -20.99 4.29
N ILE A 26 -5.81 -19.73 4.58
CA ILE A 26 -6.82 -18.65 4.66
C ILE A 26 -7.42 -18.38 3.28
N VAL A 27 -6.59 -18.30 2.23
CA VAL A 27 -7.03 -18.11 0.84
C VAL A 27 -7.90 -19.27 0.38
N ASP A 28 -7.50 -20.52 0.67
CA ASP A 28 -8.29 -21.72 0.33
C ASP A 28 -9.64 -21.74 1.05
N ALA A 29 -9.68 -21.36 2.33
CA ALA A 29 -10.93 -21.23 3.08
C ALA A 29 -11.83 -20.11 2.52
N PHE A 30 -11.23 -18.98 2.15
CA PHE A 30 -11.92 -17.84 1.54
C PHE A 30 -12.51 -18.21 0.16
N ASP A 31 -11.75 -18.92 -0.68
CA ASP A 31 -12.20 -19.30 -2.03
C ASP A 31 -13.38 -20.26 -2.03
N LYS A 32 -13.60 -20.99 -0.94
CA LYS A 32 -14.75 -21.86 -0.73
C LYS A 32 -16.01 -21.15 -0.25
N LEU A 33 -15.91 -19.87 0.12
CA LEU A 33 -17.09 -19.08 0.52
C LEU A 33 -18.03 -18.86 -0.67
N THR A 34 -19.32 -18.79 -0.40
CA THR A 34 -20.30 -18.23 -1.34
C THR A 34 -20.32 -16.71 -1.23
N MET A 35 -20.87 -16.02 -2.24
CA MET A 35 -21.01 -14.55 -2.23
C MET A 35 -21.80 -14.09 -0.99
N GLY A 36 -21.30 -13.06 -0.31
CA GLY A 36 -21.86 -12.52 0.93
C GLY A 36 -21.55 -13.36 2.18
N ALA A 37 -20.91 -14.53 2.05
CA ALA A 37 -20.49 -15.34 3.20
C ALA A 37 -19.25 -14.74 3.87
N VAL A 38 -19.11 -14.96 5.17
CA VAL A 38 -18.06 -14.37 6.03
C VAL A 38 -17.15 -15.44 6.58
N LEU A 39 -15.83 -15.19 6.47
CA LEU A 39 -14.78 -15.91 7.18
C LEU A 39 -14.29 -15.05 8.35
N GLU A 40 -14.46 -15.53 9.58
CA GLU A 40 -13.89 -14.91 10.77
C GLU A 40 -12.55 -15.59 11.12
N ILE A 41 -11.48 -14.79 11.25
CA ILE A 41 -10.14 -15.28 11.54
C ILE A 41 -9.68 -14.71 12.87
N VAL A 42 -9.19 -15.59 13.75
CA VAL A 42 -8.51 -15.18 14.99
C VAL A 42 -6.99 -15.25 14.78
N ALA A 43 -6.27 -14.15 15.04
CA ALA A 43 -4.84 -14.05 14.85
C ALA A 43 -4.14 -13.42 16.06
N GLU A 44 -2.82 -13.70 16.24
CA GLU A 44 -1.99 -13.13 17.32
C GLU A 44 -1.27 -11.85 16.90
N ASN A 45 -1.02 -11.65 15.59
CA ASN A 45 -0.24 -10.54 15.07
C ASN A 45 -1.13 -9.56 14.31
N ASP A 46 -0.63 -8.32 14.15
CA ASP A 46 -1.25 -7.30 13.32
C ASP A 46 -1.53 -7.85 11.92
N PRO A 47 -2.79 -7.82 11.47
CA PRO A 47 -3.19 -8.49 10.24
C PRO A 47 -2.92 -7.69 8.96
N ARG A 48 -2.22 -6.55 9.02
CA ARG A 48 -1.94 -5.69 7.85
C ARG A 48 -1.20 -6.43 6.74
N SER A 49 -0.25 -7.31 7.07
CA SER A 49 0.44 -8.14 6.07
C SER A 49 -0.54 -9.07 5.35
N LEU A 50 -1.39 -9.77 6.10
CA LEU A 50 -2.40 -10.65 5.56
C LEU A 50 -3.40 -9.90 4.65
N ARG A 51 -3.83 -8.69 5.07
CA ARG A 51 -4.69 -7.85 4.23
C ARG A 51 -4.04 -7.52 2.89
N ASN A 52 -2.78 -7.13 2.90
CA ASN A 52 -2.04 -6.80 1.69
C ASN A 52 -1.87 -8.01 0.76
N GLU A 53 -1.61 -9.19 1.32
CA GLU A 53 -1.52 -10.44 0.57
C GLU A 53 -2.87 -10.81 -0.06
N MET A 54 -3.95 -10.73 0.71
CA MET A 54 -5.31 -10.96 0.21
C MET A 54 -5.67 -10.00 -0.93
N ALA A 55 -5.33 -8.70 -0.79
CA ALA A 55 -5.57 -7.70 -1.82
C ALA A 55 -4.82 -7.98 -3.13
N GLN A 56 -3.67 -8.65 -3.06
CA GLN A 56 -2.91 -9.06 -4.23
C GLN A 56 -3.43 -10.35 -4.85
N LEU A 57 -3.78 -11.33 -4.02
CA LEU A 57 -4.24 -12.63 -4.48
C LEU A 57 -5.71 -12.63 -4.94
N ARG A 58 -6.53 -11.78 -4.36
CA ARG A 58 -7.98 -11.70 -4.61
C ARG A 58 -8.45 -10.24 -4.69
N PRO A 59 -7.91 -9.44 -5.63
CA PRO A 59 -8.26 -8.03 -5.76
C PRO A 59 -9.77 -7.87 -6.01
N GLY A 60 -10.42 -7.00 -5.24
CA GLY A 60 -11.85 -6.69 -5.35
C GLY A 60 -12.81 -7.83 -5.03
N LYS A 61 -12.33 -8.91 -4.38
CA LYS A 61 -13.17 -10.08 -4.07
C LYS A 61 -13.57 -10.21 -2.61
N PHE A 62 -13.09 -9.31 -1.73
CA PHE A 62 -13.40 -9.35 -0.30
C PHE A 62 -13.55 -7.96 0.31
N SER A 63 -14.40 -7.84 1.32
CA SER A 63 -14.36 -6.76 2.29
C SER A 63 -13.56 -7.18 3.52
N TRP A 64 -12.95 -6.22 4.22
CA TRP A 64 -12.06 -6.46 5.34
C TRP A 64 -12.44 -5.57 6.53
N ASP A 65 -12.76 -6.19 7.66
CA ASP A 65 -12.83 -5.53 8.97
C ASP A 65 -11.88 -6.25 9.94
N SER A 66 -11.12 -5.50 10.75
CA SER A 66 -10.24 -6.10 11.75
C SER A 66 -10.28 -5.32 13.04
N ARG A 67 -10.36 -6.04 14.18
CA ARG A 67 -10.41 -5.47 15.52
C ARG A 67 -9.33 -6.06 16.40
N ASN A 68 -8.63 -5.18 17.11
CA ASN A 68 -7.71 -5.58 18.16
C ASN A 68 -8.49 -5.78 19.45
N LEU A 69 -8.46 -7.00 19.98
CA LEU A 69 -9.13 -7.36 21.24
C LEU A 69 -8.22 -7.23 22.48
N GLY A 70 -7.03 -6.66 22.32
CA GLY A 70 -6.01 -6.58 23.37
C GLY A 70 -5.10 -7.83 23.42
N SER A 71 -4.00 -7.74 24.18
CA SER A 71 -3.06 -8.87 24.41
C SER A 71 -2.63 -9.61 23.13
N ASN A 72 -2.29 -8.86 22.07
CA ASN A 72 -1.91 -9.42 20.75
C ASN A 72 -2.98 -10.32 20.11
N ARG A 73 -4.25 -10.09 20.42
CA ARG A 73 -5.36 -10.86 19.84
C ARG A 73 -6.15 -10.01 18.86
N TRP A 74 -6.23 -10.46 17.62
CA TRP A 74 -6.95 -9.83 16.55
C TRP A 74 -8.10 -10.72 16.07
N THR A 75 -9.24 -10.11 15.76
CA THR A 75 -10.30 -10.74 14.99
C THR A 75 -10.38 -10.03 13.65
N ILE A 76 -10.41 -10.82 12.58
CA ILE A 76 -10.48 -10.36 11.20
C ILE A 76 -11.75 -10.93 10.61
N ARG A 77 -12.54 -10.11 9.96
CA ARG A 77 -13.74 -10.50 9.24
C ARG A 77 -13.51 -10.27 7.75
N LEU A 78 -13.50 -11.36 6.99
CA LEU A 78 -13.42 -11.39 5.53
C LEU A 78 -14.79 -11.76 4.97
N GLU A 79 -15.45 -10.88 4.25
CA GLU A 79 -16.69 -11.17 3.55
C GLU A 79 -16.40 -11.32 2.05
N ARG A 80 -16.94 -12.36 1.43
CA ARG A 80 -16.78 -12.56 -0.01
C ARG A 80 -17.70 -11.64 -0.78
N ILE A 81 -17.10 -10.74 -1.56
CA ILE A 81 -17.79 -9.73 -2.40
C ILE A 81 -17.26 -9.82 -3.83
N ASP A 82 -17.86 -9.09 -4.75
CA ASP A 82 -17.32 -8.84 -6.09
C ASP A 82 -17.41 -7.35 -6.41
N GLU A 83 -16.45 -6.59 -5.94
CA GLU A 83 -16.35 -5.14 -6.23
C GLU A 83 -16.21 -4.86 -7.73
N ASN A 84 -15.73 -5.84 -8.52
CA ASN A 84 -15.60 -5.64 -9.96
C ASN A 84 -16.96 -5.58 -10.65
N ALA A 85 -18.00 -6.14 -10.02
CA ALA A 85 -19.37 -6.09 -10.53
C ALA A 85 -20.17 -4.89 -10.00
N ASP A 86 -19.68 -4.22 -8.92
CA ASP A 86 -20.39 -3.13 -8.25
C ASP A 86 -19.43 -1.96 -7.96
N GLY A 87 -19.52 -0.92 -8.78
CA GLY A 87 -18.69 0.28 -8.66
C GLY A 87 -18.96 1.08 -7.38
N GLU A 88 -20.20 1.09 -6.86
CA GLU A 88 -20.53 1.74 -5.58
C GLU A 88 -19.80 1.04 -4.43
N LEU A 89 -19.86 -0.29 -4.39
CA LEU A 89 -19.19 -1.09 -3.37
C LEU A 89 -17.67 -0.91 -3.43
N PHE A 90 -17.08 -0.82 -4.64
CA PHE A 90 -15.67 -0.51 -4.80
C PHE A 90 -15.32 0.84 -4.17
N LEU A 91 -16.07 1.89 -4.45
CA LEU A 91 -15.84 3.23 -3.89
C LEU A 91 -15.99 3.23 -2.35
N GLN A 92 -16.92 2.49 -1.78
CA GLN A 92 -17.09 2.36 -0.33
C GLN A 92 -15.83 1.81 0.37
N HIS A 93 -15.03 0.99 -0.31
CA HIS A 93 -13.78 0.45 0.23
C HIS A 93 -12.57 1.37 0.07
N VAL A 94 -12.69 2.45 -0.69
CA VAL A 94 -11.66 3.47 -0.82
C VAL A 94 -11.72 4.43 0.38
N PRO A 95 -10.66 4.56 1.20
CA PRO A 95 -10.72 5.30 2.47
C PRO A 95 -11.21 6.75 2.35
N SER A 96 -10.86 7.46 1.26
CA SER A 96 -11.31 8.84 1.01
C SER A 96 -12.77 8.94 0.59
N PHE A 97 -13.37 7.87 0.04
CA PHE A 97 -14.77 7.82 -0.40
C PHE A 97 -15.69 7.22 0.65
N SER A 98 -15.16 6.36 1.53
CA SER A 98 -15.92 5.61 2.54
C SER A 98 -16.89 6.45 3.39
N PRO A 99 -16.62 7.74 3.75
CA PRO A 99 -17.58 8.57 4.47
C PRO A 99 -18.72 9.10 3.61
N GLY A 100 -18.62 9.05 2.28
CA GLY A 100 -19.62 9.59 1.35
C GLY A 100 -20.95 8.87 1.40
N LYS A 101 -22.02 9.56 1.05
CA LYS A 101 -23.37 9.01 0.98
C LYS A 101 -23.48 7.96 -0.14
N ALA A 102 -24.23 6.89 0.10
CA ALA A 102 -24.46 5.83 -0.88
C ALA A 102 -24.98 6.37 -2.24
N SER A 103 -25.89 7.38 -2.22
CA SER A 103 -26.37 8.03 -3.45
C SER A 103 -25.24 8.72 -4.23
N THR A 104 -24.33 9.43 -3.54
CA THR A 104 -23.19 10.11 -4.16
C THR A 104 -22.21 9.08 -4.74
N LEU A 105 -21.91 8.00 -4.03
CA LEU A 105 -21.03 6.94 -4.50
C LEU A 105 -21.63 6.20 -5.71
N LYS A 106 -22.94 5.97 -5.70
CA LYS A 106 -23.66 5.40 -6.84
C LYS A 106 -23.56 6.29 -8.07
N ASP A 107 -23.79 7.60 -7.94
CA ASP A 107 -23.69 8.54 -9.07
C ASP A 107 -22.26 8.60 -9.62
N LEU A 108 -21.24 8.62 -8.74
CA LEU A 108 -19.84 8.58 -9.15
C LEU A 108 -19.48 7.25 -9.82
N SER A 109 -20.02 6.13 -9.36
CA SER A 109 -19.74 4.82 -9.95
C SER A 109 -20.12 4.72 -11.42
N THR A 110 -21.14 5.46 -11.86
CA THR A 110 -21.56 5.51 -13.27
C THR A 110 -20.56 6.25 -14.19
N GLN A 111 -19.65 7.02 -13.61
CA GLN A 111 -18.66 7.84 -14.32
C GLN A 111 -17.26 7.22 -14.27
N MET A 112 -17.12 6.05 -13.64
CA MET A 112 -15.86 5.32 -13.56
C MET A 112 -15.46 4.78 -14.94
N SER A 113 -14.16 4.86 -15.23
CA SER A 113 -13.54 4.19 -16.38
C SER A 113 -12.30 3.45 -15.90
N GLU A 114 -12.01 2.31 -16.50
CA GLU A 114 -10.82 1.51 -16.17
C GLU A 114 -9.73 1.71 -17.22
N ARG A 115 -8.50 1.80 -16.75
CA ARG A 115 -7.30 1.82 -17.58
C ARG A 115 -6.33 0.76 -17.08
N SER A 116 -5.81 -0.05 -18.00
CA SER A 116 -4.81 -1.09 -17.70
C SER A 116 -3.43 -0.59 -18.10
N PHE A 117 -2.45 -0.83 -17.24
CA PHE A 117 -1.06 -0.47 -17.46
C PHE A 117 -0.17 -1.69 -17.24
N LYS A 118 0.83 -1.86 -18.10
CA LYS A 118 1.86 -2.89 -17.94
C LYS A 118 2.93 -2.43 -16.96
N ALA A 119 3.62 -3.38 -16.34
CA ALA A 119 4.76 -3.06 -15.48
C ALA A 119 5.76 -2.17 -16.22
N GLY A 120 6.14 -1.04 -15.59
CA GLY A 120 7.01 -0.01 -16.17
C GLY A 120 6.29 1.07 -17.00
N GLU A 121 4.98 0.95 -17.25
CA GLU A 121 4.24 2.01 -17.96
C GLU A 121 3.96 3.21 -17.04
N THR A 122 4.15 4.41 -17.59
CA THR A 122 3.81 5.68 -16.95
C THR A 122 2.30 5.89 -17.00
N ILE A 123 1.71 6.22 -15.85
CA ILE A 123 0.29 6.58 -15.71
C ILE A 123 0.10 8.07 -15.97
N PHE A 124 0.97 8.89 -15.37
CA PHE A 124 1.13 10.32 -15.62
C PHE A 124 2.53 10.78 -15.16
N ASP A 125 3.01 11.85 -15.78
CA ASP A 125 4.27 12.49 -15.43
C ASP A 125 4.09 13.67 -14.46
N GLU A 126 5.17 14.05 -13.76
CA GLU A 126 5.22 15.27 -12.93
C GLU A 126 4.93 16.49 -13.81
N GLY A 127 4.04 17.37 -13.34
CA GLY A 127 3.58 18.56 -14.07
C GLY A 127 2.50 18.30 -15.12
N GLU A 128 2.19 17.06 -15.45
CA GLU A 128 1.13 16.71 -16.40
C GLU A 128 -0.25 17.11 -15.90
N MET A 129 -1.02 17.75 -16.79
CA MET A 129 -2.43 18.06 -16.52
C MET A 129 -3.29 16.82 -16.74
N TRP A 130 -3.36 15.98 -15.71
CA TRP A 130 -4.16 14.75 -15.74
C TRP A 130 -5.55 15.01 -15.10
N PRO A 131 -6.63 15.14 -15.89
CA PRO A 131 -7.93 15.63 -15.42
C PRO A 131 -8.77 14.56 -14.71
N TYR A 132 -8.12 13.65 -14.01
CA TYR A 132 -8.76 12.54 -13.33
C TYR A 132 -8.23 12.38 -11.90
N LEU A 133 -9.08 11.89 -11.02
CA LEU A 133 -8.66 11.16 -9.84
C LEU A 133 -8.51 9.69 -10.23
N GLY A 134 -7.35 9.09 -9.97
CA GLY A 134 -7.13 7.67 -10.12
C GLY A 134 -7.38 6.91 -8.83
N ILE A 135 -7.76 5.64 -8.94
CA ILE A 135 -7.87 4.70 -7.81
C ILE A 135 -7.27 3.37 -8.26
N VAL A 136 -6.31 2.86 -7.54
CA VAL A 136 -5.71 1.55 -7.86
C VAL A 136 -6.74 0.45 -7.57
N ARG A 137 -7.19 -0.25 -8.63
CA ARG A 137 -8.06 -1.42 -8.49
C ARG A 137 -7.27 -2.69 -8.25
N SER A 138 -6.16 -2.86 -8.95
CA SER A 138 -5.25 -4.01 -8.79
C SER A 138 -3.84 -3.64 -9.21
N GLY A 139 -2.86 -4.43 -8.77
CA GLY A 139 -1.45 -4.17 -9.01
C GLY A 139 -0.85 -3.17 -8.03
N LYS A 140 0.30 -2.61 -8.40
CA LYS A 140 1.04 -1.62 -7.61
C LYS A 140 1.47 -0.46 -8.49
N VAL A 141 1.35 0.74 -7.98
CA VAL A 141 1.83 1.98 -8.60
C VAL A 141 2.90 2.60 -7.70
N ILE A 142 3.96 3.13 -8.28
CA ILE A 142 5.04 3.80 -7.55
C ILE A 142 5.03 5.30 -7.88
N TYR A 143 5.19 6.12 -6.85
CA TYR A 143 5.35 7.57 -6.99
C TYR A 143 6.82 7.94 -6.89
N THR A 144 7.27 8.73 -7.87
CA THR A 144 8.66 9.19 -7.95
C THR A 144 8.74 10.67 -8.25
N LEU A 145 9.83 11.29 -7.78
CA LEU A 145 10.30 12.61 -8.20
C LEU A 145 11.56 12.43 -9.03
N LEU A 146 11.70 13.22 -10.08
CA LEU A 146 12.89 13.25 -10.92
C LEU A 146 13.58 14.60 -10.73
N SER A 147 14.85 14.57 -10.29
CA SER A 147 15.65 15.78 -10.21
C SER A 147 16.15 16.20 -11.61
N PRO A 148 16.51 17.49 -11.82
CA PRO A 148 17.02 17.98 -13.10
C PRO A 148 18.28 17.25 -13.61
N ASP A 149 19.07 16.67 -12.71
CA ASP A 149 20.26 15.86 -13.02
C ASP A 149 19.95 14.36 -13.18
N GLY A 150 18.67 14.00 -13.31
CA GLY A 150 18.22 12.64 -13.61
C GLY A 150 18.17 11.66 -12.44
N LYS A 151 18.35 12.15 -11.20
CA LYS A 151 18.20 11.30 -10.00
C LYS A 151 16.74 11.10 -9.66
N THR A 152 16.37 9.88 -9.33
CA THR A 152 15.01 9.50 -8.93
C THR A 152 14.92 9.35 -7.42
N HIS A 153 13.89 9.95 -6.83
CA HIS A 153 13.51 9.70 -5.43
C HIS A 153 12.12 9.07 -5.38
N THR A 154 12.04 7.92 -4.72
CA THR A 154 10.76 7.19 -4.52
C THR A 154 10.04 7.75 -3.30
N LEU A 155 8.81 8.23 -3.51
CA LEU A 155 7.94 8.74 -2.43
C LEU A 155 7.09 7.64 -1.79
N GLY A 156 6.94 6.50 -2.45
CA GLY A 156 6.22 5.33 -1.92
C GLY A 156 5.36 4.63 -2.97
N GLU A 157 4.83 3.48 -2.56
CA GLU A 157 3.92 2.68 -3.37
C GLU A 157 2.47 3.08 -3.09
N ARG A 158 1.61 2.87 -4.10
CA ARG A 158 0.16 2.92 -4.02
C ARG A 158 -0.39 1.53 -4.30
N LEU A 159 -1.22 1.06 -3.42
CA LEU A 159 -1.81 -0.28 -3.44
C LEU A 159 -3.30 -0.19 -3.76
N THR A 160 -3.95 -1.34 -3.90
CA THR A 160 -5.41 -1.42 -4.08
C THR A 160 -6.15 -0.52 -3.10
N HIS A 161 -7.11 0.25 -3.61
CA HIS A 161 -7.90 1.30 -2.94
C HIS A 161 -7.14 2.58 -2.58
N ASP A 162 -5.84 2.71 -2.92
CA ASP A 162 -5.16 3.99 -2.81
C ASP A 162 -5.54 4.91 -3.97
N THR A 163 -5.67 6.20 -3.68
CA THR A 163 -5.97 7.24 -4.66
C THR A 163 -4.70 7.80 -5.31
N LEU A 164 -4.84 8.29 -6.55
CA LEU A 164 -3.78 8.87 -7.37
C LEU A 164 -4.19 10.27 -7.83
N ASN A 165 -3.25 11.23 -7.84
CA ASN A 165 -3.42 12.60 -8.34
C ASN A 165 -4.45 13.44 -7.58
N GLU A 166 -4.56 13.29 -6.27
CA GLU A 166 -5.49 14.08 -5.45
C GLU A 166 -5.20 15.58 -5.57
N SER A 167 -3.93 16.00 -5.56
CA SER A 167 -3.54 17.40 -5.67
C SER A 167 -4.06 18.01 -6.99
N GLY A 168 -3.71 17.41 -8.13
CA GLY A 168 -4.16 17.90 -9.43
C GLY A 168 -5.68 17.86 -9.61
N CYS A 169 -6.36 16.93 -8.93
CA CYS A 169 -7.83 16.87 -8.93
C CYS A 169 -8.47 18.08 -8.23
N PHE A 170 -7.89 18.54 -7.08
CA PHE A 170 -8.53 19.56 -6.25
C PHE A 170 -8.03 20.98 -6.50
N ASP A 171 -6.75 21.18 -6.85
CA ASP A 171 -6.16 22.51 -7.05
C ASP A 171 -6.02 22.90 -8.52
N SER A 172 -6.40 22.02 -9.44
CA SER A 172 -6.26 22.22 -10.90
C SER A 172 -4.82 22.48 -11.34
N GLY A 173 -3.84 22.11 -10.51
CA GLY A 173 -2.43 22.07 -10.84
C GLY A 173 -2.07 20.82 -11.63
N GLY A 174 -0.86 20.76 -12.18
CA GLY A 174 -0.33 19.53 -12.73
C GLY A 174 -0.05 18.48 -11.64
N ALA A 175 0.14 17.23 -12.04
CA ALA A 175 0.50 16.16 -11.12
C ALA A 175 1.82 16.52 -10.39
N THR A 176 1.83 16.35 -9.07
CA THR A 176 2.98 16.73 -8.23
C THR A 176 4.11 15.70 -8.27
N THR A 177 3.87 14.57 -8.91
CA THR A 177 4.79 13.43 -8.96
C THR A 177 4.58 12.66 -10.24
N ARG A 178 5.58 11.89 -10.69
CA ARG A 178 5.39 10.84 -11.68
C ARG A 178 4.76 9.63 -11.02
N ALA A 179 3.77 9.03 -11.67
CA ALA A 179 3.18 7.74 -11.31
C ALA A 179 3.50 6.68 -12.39
N GLU A 180 4.00 5.53 -11.98
CA GLU A 180 4.38 4.43 -12.85
C GLU A 180 3.84 3.11 -12.29
N ALA A 181 3.39 2.21 -13.15
CA ALA A 181 2.95 0.88 -12.77
C ALA A 181 4.17 0.02 -12.38
N LEU A 182 4.31 -0.31 -11.09
CA LEU A 182 5.38 -1.18 -10.60
C LEU A 182 5.18 -2.66 -10.99
N THR A 183 3.93 -3.06 -11.11
CA THR A 183 3.46 -4.36 -11.64
C THR A 183 2.38 -4.07 -12.67
N ASP A 184 1.93 -5.08 -13.44
CA ASP A 184 0.69 -4.93 -14.20
C ASP A 184 -0.39 -4.40 -13.27
N ALA A 185 -1.05 -3.31 -13.64
CA ALA A 185 -2.00 -2.60 -12.79
C ALA A 185 -3.27 -2.20 -13.55
N VAL A 186 -4.38 -2.16 -12.82
CA VAL A 186 -5.63 -1.56 -13.28
C VAL A 186 -5.94 -0.36 -12.40
N VAL A 187 -6.16 0.79 -13.04
CA VAL A 187 -6.52 2.05 -12.37
C VAL A 187 -7.92 2.45 -12.82
N VAL A 188 -8.81 2.62 -11.85
CA VAL A 188 -10.10 3.28 -12.07
C VAL A 188 -9.87 4.78 -12.11
N THR A 189 -10.45 5.46 -13.10
CA THR A 189 -10.38 6.90 -13.25
C THR A 189 -11.76 7.53 -13.12
N LEU A 190 -11.82 8.63 -12.39
CA LEU A 190 -12.99 9.49 -12.24
C LEU A 190 -12.64 10.91 -12.69
N PRO A 191 -13.46 11.60 -13.50
CA PRO A 191 -13.19 12.98 -13.87
C PRO A 191 -13.06 13.87 -12.64
N SER A 192 -12.04 14.75 -12.61
CA SER A 192 -11.81 15.67 -11.49
C SER A 192 -13.02 16.58 -11.23
N GLU A 193 -13.71 17.01 -12.29
CA GLU A 193 -14.94 17.81 -12.19
C GLU A 193 -16.06 17.06 -11.46
N ALA A 194 -16.22 15.75 -11.72
CA ALA A 194 -17.22 14.92 -11.04
C ALA A 194 -16.94 14.81 -9.55
N ILE A 195 -15.66 14.62 -9.17
CA ILE A 195 -15.22 14.58 -7.78
C ILE A 195 -15.48 15.93 -7.09
N MET A 196 -15.11 17.04 -7.75
CA MET A 196 -15.34 18.40 -7.22
C MET A 196 -16.82 18.69 -7.05
N HIS A 197 -17.66 18.27 -8.01
CA HIS A 197 -19.12 18.41 -7.90
C HIS A 197 -19.67 17.58 -6.74
N ALA A 198 -19.25 16.33 -6.61
CA ALA A 198 -19.68 15.46 -5.53
C ALA A 198 -19.29 16.02 -4.14
N CYS A 199 -18.05 16.50 -3.97
CA CYS A 199 -17.59 17.11 -2.71
C CYS A 199 -18.35 18.38 -2.33
N ARG A 200 -18.83 19.18 -3.30
CA ARG A 200 -19.66 20.36 -3.01
C ARG A 200 -21.05 20.00 -2.49
N ASN A 201 -21.56 18.83 -2.86
CA ASN A 201 -22.91 18.37 -2.51
C ASN A 201 -22.95 17.33 -1.39
N ASP A 202 -21.78 16.78 -1.03
CA ASP A 202 -21.61 15.77 0.03
C ASP A 202 -20.44 16.15 0.94
N ALA A 203 -20.78 16.77 2.07
CA ALA A 203 -19.78 17.24 3.03
C ALA A 203 -18.98 16.09 3.66
N GLU A 204 -19.59 14.92 3.85
CA GLU A 204 -18.90 13.76 4.43
C GLU A 204 -17.85 13.22 3.44
N LEU A 205 -18.14 13.19 2.15
CA LEU A 205 -17.16 12.86 1.12
C LEU A 205 -16.00 13.86 1.12
N ALA A 206 -16.29 15.17 1.18
CA ALA A 206 -15.25 16.20 1.25
C ALA A 206 -14.37 16.05 2.49
N VAL A 207 -14.95 15.71 3.65
CA VAL A 207 -14.20 15.41 4.89
C VAL A 207 -13.31 14.18 4.72
N GLY A 208 -13.78 13.14 4.02
CA GLY A 208 -12.97 11.96 3.68
C GLY A 208 -11.69 12.33 2.93
N PHE A 209 -11.79 13.17 1.89
CA PHE A 209 -10.64 13.66 1.15
C PHE A 209 -9.73 14.58 2.00
N LEU A 210 -10.30 15.41 2.87
CA LEU A 210 -9.52 16.25 3.79
C LEU A 210 -8.70 15.40 4.78
N ILE A 211 -9.28 14.32 5.31
CA ILE A 211 -8.58 13.39 6.18
C ILE A 211 -7.44 12.71 5.42
N ALA A 212 -7.70 12.19 4.20
CA ALA A 212 -6.69 11.56 3.36
C ALA A 212 -5.52 12.52 3.03
N SER A 213 -5.83 13.76 2.65
CA SER A 213 -4.85 14.82 2.40
C SER A 213 -4.02 15.14 3.64
N SER A 214 -4.65 15.24 4.82
CA SER A 214 -3.96 15.49 6.10
C SER A 214 -2.99 14.36 6.44
N GLN A 215 -3.38 13.11 6.21
CA GLN A 215 -2.52 11.95 6.41
C GLN A 215 -1.35 11.92 5.41
N ALA A 216 -1.61 12.24 4.13
CA ALA A 216 -0.56 12.37 3.12
C ALA A 216 0.47 13.43 3.50
N ARG A 217 0.01 14.61 3.97
CA ARG A 217 0.90 15.67 4.45
C ARG A 217 1.75 15.24 5.65
N ARG A 218 1.21 14.47 6.61
CA ARG A 218 2.00 13.92 7.72
C ARG A 218 3.12 13.02 7.21
N ARG A 219 2.82 12.10 6.29
CA ARG A 219 3.84 11.23 5.67
C ARG A 219 4.92 12.04 4.95
N SER A 220 4.55 13.13 4.26
CA SER A 220 5.51 14.01 3.60
C SER A 220 6.43 14.71 4.60
N ILE A 221 5.90 15.17 5.74
CA ILE A 221 6.69 15.78 6.83
C ILE A 221 7.67 14.76 7.41
N ASP A 222 7.24 13.53 7.64
CA ASP A 222 8.11 12.45 8.14
C ASP A 222 9.24 12.16 7.13
N THR A 223 8.93 12.12 5.84
CA THR A 223 9.93 11.97 4.76
C THR A 223 10.93 13.13 4.76
N ILE A 224 10.46 14.36 4.87
CA ILE A 224 11.32 15.56 4.94
C ILE A 224 12.21 15.49 6.18
N ALA A 225 11.69 15.13 7.34
CA ALA A 225 12.46 14.97 8.56
C ALA A 225 13.55 13.89 8.41
N ASP A 226 13.22 12.77 7.80
CA ASP A 226 14.19 11.70 7.53
C ASP A 226 15.29 12.17 6.55
N LEU A 227 14.94 12.91 5.50
CA LEU A 227 15.92 13.45 4.56
C LEU A 227 16.81 14.54 5.20
N ALA A 228 16.24 15.37 6.06
CA ALA A 228 16.95 16.48 6.70
C ALA A 228 17.86 16.04 7.85
N PHE A 229 17.44 15.07 8.66
CA PHE A 229 18.11 14.75 9.93
C PHE A 229 18.69 13.34 9.99
N ALA A 230 18.17 12.36 9.22
CA ALA A 230 18.67 11.00 9.26
C ALA A 230 19.87 10.80 8.30
N HIS A 231 20.92 10.12 8.80
CA HIS A 231 22.03 9.71 7.94
C HIS A 231 21.58 8.67 6.90
N VAL A 232 22.27 8.61 5.76
CA VAL A 232 22.00 7.64 4.68
C VAL A 232 21.87 6.20 5.21
N LEU A 233 22.76 5.81 6.13
CA LEU A 233 22.71 4.48 6.75
C LEU A 233 21.38 4.20 7.46
N GLN A 234 20.86 5.18 8.19
CA GLN A 234 19.58 5.07 8.89
C GLN A 234 18.40 4.99 7.93
N ARG A 235 18.40 5.82 6.87
CA ARG A 235 17.35 5.80 5.85
C ARG A 235 17.30 4.47 5.12
N VAL A 236 18.47 3.91 4.77
CA VAL A 236 18.56 2.56 4.18
C VAL A 236 18.04 1.49 5.16
N ALA A 237 18.41 1.55 6.44
CA ALA A 237 17.91 0.61 7.44
C ALA A 237 16.39 0.72 7.63
N LYS A 238 15.83 1.93 7.73
CA LYS A 238 14.39 2.18 7.82
C LYS A 238 13.63 1.63 6.61
N PHE A 239 14.14 1.88 5.40
CA PHE A 239 13.56 1.36 4.17
C PHE A 239 13.51 -0.16 4.16
N LEU A 240 14.63 -0.84 4.48
CA LEU A 240 14.70 -2.30 4.52
C LEU A 240 13.74 -2.90 5.57
N LEU A 241 13.60 -2.27 6.73
CA LEU A 241 12.64 -2.67 7.75
C LEU A 241 11.18 -2.50 7.29
N GLY A 242 10.86 -1.38 6.66
CA GLY A 242 9.54 -1.13 6.09
C GLY A 242 9.20 -2.15 5.02
N TYR A 243 10.13 -2.40 4.12
CA TYR A 243 9.97 -3.37 3.04
C TYR A 243 9.81 -4.81 3.57
N ALA A 244 10.57 -5.20 4.58
CA ALA A 244 10.44 -6.50 5.22
C ALA A 244 9.10 -6.68 5.96
N ARG A 245 8.53 -5.61 6.51
CA ARG A 245 7.19 -5.64 7.13
C ARG A 245 6.08 -5.90 6.13
N THR A 246 6.22 -5.38 4.90
CA THR A 246 5.26 -5.60 3.81
C THR A 246 5.46 -6.93 3.10
N SER A 247 6.63 -7.56 3.25
CA SER A 247 7.03 -8.79 2.55
C SER A 247 6.90 -10.06 3.41
N VAL A 248 6.62 -9.94 4.71
CA VAL A 248 6.41 -11.11 5.60
C VAL A 248 5.07 -11.74 5.26
N GLY A 249 5.11 -12.84 4.53
CA GLY A 249 3.96 -13.63 4.09
C GLY A 249 3.90 -13.91 2.59
N MET A 250 4.78 -13.35 1.78
CA MET A 250 4.81 -13.55 0.33
C MET A 250 5.58 -14.82 -0.05
N THR A 251 4.89 -15.95 -0.03
CA THR A 251 5.30 -17.14 -0.74
C THR A 251 4.82 -17.06 -2.19
N ARG A 252 5.78 -16.94 -3.11
CA ARG A 252 5.65 -16.97 -4.58
C ARG A 252 5.03 -15.76 -5.27
N GLY A 253 5.89 -14.94 -5.86
CA GLY A 253 5.55 -14.08 -7.00
C GLY A 253 5.73 -12.58 -6.85
N LEU A 254 6.08 -12.06 -5.67
CA LEU A 254 6.46 -10.66 -5.50
C LEU A 254 7.93 -10.54 -5.09
N PRO A 255 8.66 -9.53 -5.59
CA PRO A 255 10.07 -9.38 -5.25
C PRO A 255 10.19 -9.16 -3.74
N GLY A 256 10.74 -10.14 -3.04
CA GLY A 256 11.22 -9.98 -1.68
C GLY A 256 12.41 -9.01 -1.62
N VAL A 257 12.90 -8.74 -0.41
CA VAL A 257 14.09 -7.89 -0.20
C VAL A 257 15.29 -8.35 -1.06
N GLU A 258 15.37 -9.64 -1.36
CA GLU A 258 16.39 -10.28 -2.20
C GLU A 258 16.38 -9.83 -3.67
N ASN A 259 15.31 -9.22 -4.15
CA ASN A 259 15.21 -8.76 -5.53
C ASN A 259 15.47 -7.27 -5.71
N LEU A 260 15.62 -6.52 -4.60
CA LEU A 260 15.91 -5.08 -4.67
C LEU A 260 17.32 -4.81 -5.17
N SER A 261 17.41 -4.03 -6.24
CA SER A 261 18.69 -3.51 -6.72
C SER A 261 19.18 -2.37 -5.83
N GLN A 262 20.50 -2.12 -5.81
CA GLN A 262 21.07 -0.98 -5.11
C GLN A 262 20.51 0.37 -5.61
N ALA A 263 20.11 0.46 -6.88
CA ALA A 263 19.50 1.66 -7.45
C ALA A 263 18.09 1.90 -6.86
N GLN A 264 17.28 0.85 -6.72
CA GLN A 264 15.96 0.96 -6.07
C GLN A 264 16.07 1.32 -4.60
N ILE A 265 17.03 0.72 -3.87
CA ILE A 265 17.31 1.06 -2.47
C ILE A 265 17.78 2.52 -2.35
N ALA A 266 18.64 2.97 -3.25
CA ALA A 266 19.12 4.35 -3.28
C ALA A 266 17.97 5.34 -3.54
N ALA A 267 17.12 5.07 -4.53
CA ALA A 267 15.95 5.88 -4.84
C ALA A 267 14.98 5.96 -3.65
N ALA A 268 14.70 4.84 -3.01
CA ALA A 268 13.82 4.77 -1.83
C ALA A 268 14.41 5.46 -0.59
N ALA A 269 15.73 5.37 -0.40
CA ALA A 269 16.42 6.04 0.71
C ALA A 269 16.79 7.51 0.41
N GLY A 270 16.42 8.07 -0.75
CA GLY A 270 16.73 9.44 -1.13
C GLY A 270 18.23 9.71 -1.21
N THR A 271 18.99 8.83 -1.87
CA THR A 271 20.45 8.94 -1.98
C THR A 271 20.94 8.43 -3.34
N VAL A 272 22.24 8.54 -3.59
CA VAL A 272 22.86 8.00 -4.81
C VAL A 272 23.30 6.55 -4.58
N ARG A 273 23.41 5.80 -5.69
CA ARG A 273 23.74 4.36 -5.67
C ARG A 273 24.99 4.03 -4.86
N ASP A 274 26.05 4.84 -5.00
CA ASP A 274 27.32 4.60 -4.29
C ASP A 274 27.17 4.74 -2.78
N MET A 275 26.40 5.72 -2.31
CA MET A 275 26.14 5.91 -0.89
C MET A 275 25.25 4.80 -0.33
N ALA A 276 24.25 4.33 -1.08
CA ALA A 276 23.44 3.18 -0.71
C ALA A 276 24.31 1.90 -0.65
N ALA A 277 25.21 1.69 -1.61
CA ALA A 277 26.14 0.56 -1.62
C ALA A 277 27.05 0.56 -0.39
N ARG A 278 27.62 1.73 -0.02
CA ARG A 278 28.44 1.90 1.20
C ARG A 278 27.62 1.61 2.47
N ALA A 279 26.39 2.12 2.53
CA ALA A 279 25.49 1.85 3.66
C ALA A 279 25.16 0.36 3.78
N LEU A 280 24.84 -0.32 2.68
CA LEU A 280 24.60 -1.76 2.65
C LEU A 280 25.84 -2.57 3.10
N LEU A 281 27.04 -2.18 2.68
CA LEU A 281 28.27 -2.82 3.11
C LEU A 281 28.50 -2.67 4.62
N ARG A 282 28.21 -1.49 5.19
CA ARG A 282 28.28 -1.26 6.65
C ARG A 282 27.26 -2.13 7.39
N LEU A 283 26.02 -2.21 6.90
CA LEU A 283 24.98 -3.07 7.47
C LEU A 283 25.37 -4.57 7.40
N LYS A 284 26.01 -4.99 6.28
CA LYS A 284 26.54 -6.35 6.14
C LYS A 284 27.62 -6.63 7.16
N ASN A 285 28.62 -5.75 7.29
CA ASN A 285 29.71 -5.91 8.24
C ASN A 285 29.23 -5.96 9.69
N ALA A 286 28.13 -5.26 10.00
CA ALA A 286 27.46 -5.33 11.29
C ALA A 286 26.53 -6.56 11.45
N GLY A 287 26.42 -7.40 10.43
CA GLY A 287 25.54 -8.59 10.44
C GLY A 287 24.05 -8.24 10.42
N ALA A 288 23.68 -7.00 10.05
CA ALA A 288 22.29 -6.56 9.98
C ALA A 288 21.61 -6.96 8.65
N VAL A 289 22.40 -7.20 7.60
CA VAL A 289 21.94 -7.72 6.31
C VAL A 289 22.94 -8.75 5.76
N ASP A 290 22.45 -9.72 5.01
CA ASP A 290 23.28 -10.58 4.15
C ASP A 290 23.14 -10.11 2.70
N LEU A 291 24.27 -10.04 1.98
CA LEU A 291 24.34 -9.57 0.59
C LEU A 291 24.94 -10.68 -0.30
N ASP A 292 24.22 -10.99 -1.39
CA ASP A 292 24.72 -11.79 -2.50
C ASP A 292 24.74 -10.97 -3.78
N ARG A 293 25.91 -10.85 -4.44
CA ARG A 293 26.14 -10.07 -5.66
C ARG A 293 25.55 -8.64 -5.61
N GLY A 294 25.63 -8.03 -4.42
CA GLY A 294 25.15 -6.65 -4.19
C GLY A 294 23.65 -6.52 -3.97
N ARG A 295 22.91 -7.63 -3.87
CA ARG A 295 21.49 -7.66 -3.50
C ARG A 295 21.33 -8.12 -2.06
N VAL A 296 20.33 -7.62 -1.37
CA VAL A 296 19.98 -8.06 -0.02
C VAL A 296 19.35 -9.43 -0.10
N LYS A 297 19.91 -10.41 0.61
CA LYS A 297 19.46 -11.80 0.64
C LYS A 297 18.68 -12.13 1.90
N ALA A 298 19.11 -11.60 3.02
CA ALA A 298 18.46 -11.75 4.31
C ALA A 298 18.67 -10.51 5.17
N ILE A 299 17.82 -10.31 6.16
CA ILE A 299 17.93 -9.23 7.15
C ILE A 299 17.82 -9.76 8.57
N ASP A 300 18.64 -9.22 9.46
CA ASP A 300 18.46 -9.32 10.91
C ASP A 300 17.65 -8.09 11.38
N ARG A 301 16.39 -8.32 11.72
CA ARG A 301 15.46 -7.27 12.07
C ARG A 301 15.90 -6.48 13.32
N ALA A 302 16.36 -7.17 14.36
CA ALA A 302 16.74 -6.52 15.62
C ALA A 302 17.93 -5.57 15.41
N ARG A 303 18.93 -6.02 14.63
CA ARG A 303 20.09 -5.19 14.29
C ARG A 303 19.72 -4.03 13.36
N LEU A 304 18.85 -4.24 12.39
CA LEU A 304 18.36 -3.14 11.54
C LEU A 304 17.56 -2.10 12.34
N GLU A 305 16.75 -2.51 13.31
CA GLU A 305 16.02 -1.61 14.19
C GLU A 305 16.97 -0.71 15.00
N ALA A 306 18.10 -1.25 15.46
CA ALA A 306 19.13 -0.46 16.13
C ALA A 306 19.76 0.62 15.22
N PHE A 307 19.99 0.30 13.94
CA PHE A 307 20.48 1.28 12.97
C PHE A 307 19.42 2.31 12.56
N ALA A 308 18.16 1.92 12.54
CA ALA A 308 17.04 2.80 12.16
C ALA A 308 16.68 3.81 13.25
N SER A 309 16.89 3.47 14.55
CA SER A 309 16.40 4.24 15.71
C SER A 309 17.40 5.24 16.29
N ASN A 310 18.50 5.54 15.63
CA ASN A 310 19.53 6.52 16.08
C ASN A 310 20.22 6.19 17.42
N VAL A 311 20.08 5.00 17.95
CA VAL A 311 20.94 4.52 19.03
C VAL A 311 22.32 4.31 18.40
N GLN A 312 23.34 5.00 18.90
CA GLN A 312 24.71 5.01 18.41
C GLN A 312 25.12 3.61 17.90
N ALA A 313 25.32 3.52 16.58
CA ALA A 313 25.88 2.32 16.00
C ALA A 313 27.22 2.05 16.74
N PRO A 314 27.52 0.82 17.20
CA PRO A 314 28.80 0.54 17.80
C PRO A 314 29.91 0.94 16.83
N PRO A 315 31.00 1.54 17.34
CA PRO A 315 32.15 1.85 16.50
C PRO A 315 32.66 0.56 15.83
N VAL A 316 32.91 0.63 14.53
CA VAL A 316 33.51 -0.46 13.74
C VAL A 316 34.96 -0.57 14.08
#